data_96ea442ba421807cce06b62f90b40d8c
#
_entry.id   96ea442ba421807cce06b62f90b40d8c
#
_cell.length_a   1.000
_cell.length_b   1.000
_cell.length_c   1.000
_cell.angle_alpha   90.00
_cell.angle_beta   90.00
_cell.angle_gamma   90.00
#
_symmetry.space_group_name_H-M   'P 1'
#
loop_
_entity.id
_entity.type
_entity.pdbx_description
1 polymer ?
#
loop_
_entity_poly.entity_id
_entity_poly.type
_entity_poly.pdbx_seq_one_letter_code
_entity_poly.pdbx_strand_id
1 'polypeptide(L)'
;MMVLCILLAMLSLFLSLKLIYQRKLVQKVKKQIDFLIDRDTQTEIMVEKTDGTILDLAASINHLLKKYRSMGQEIERSDTLFRDTITSLSHDLRTPLATANGYIQLLQEQDLTGEQKEYATIAGERISAVKLLLDQLFEFARIEADELKLNCRNTD
;
A
#
# COMPACT_ATOMS: atom_id res chain seq x y z
N MET A 1 -58.35 -35.66 -3.99
CA MET A 1 -57.14 -35.97 -4.78
C MET A 1 -56.77 -34.84 -5.75
N MET A 2 -57.63 -34.45 -6.70
CA MET A 2 -57.32 -33.37 -7.68
C MET A 2 -56.94 -32.01 -7.05
N VAL A 3 -57.68 -31.55 -6.04
CA VAL A 3 -57.41 -30.27 -5.36
C VAL A 3 -56.03 -30.27 -4.68
N LEU A 4 -55.63 -31.37 -4.06
CA LEU A 4 -54.32 -31.52 -3.44
C LEU A 4 -53.16 -31.46 -4.47
N CYS A 5 -53.35 -32.11 -5.63
CA CYS A 5 -52.36 -32.05 -6.73
C CYS A 5 -52.20 -30.65 -7.31
N ILE A 6 -53.30 -29.90 -7.43
CA ILE A 6 -53.26 -28.49 -7.90
C ILE A 6 -52.51 -27.60 -6.88
N LEU A 7 -52.80 -27.76 -5.58
CA LEU A 7 -52.09 -27.03 -4.52
C LEU A 7 -50.58 -27.31 -4.51
N LEU A 8 -50.21 -28.57 -4.63
CA LEU A 8 -48.78 -28.96 -4.70
C LEU A 8 -48.08 -28.40 -5.95
N ALA A 9 -48.76 -28.42 -7.10
CA ALA A 9 -48.21 -27.84 -8.33
C ALA A 9 -48.03 -26.31 -8.21
N MET A 10 -49.00 -25.60 -7.64
CA MET A 10 -48.88 -24.16 -7.37
C MET A 10 -47.75 -23.84 -6.39
N LEU A 11 -47.61 -24.61 -5.32
CA LEU A 11 -46.51 -24.45 -4.35
C LEU A 11 -45.15 -24.71 -5.00
N SER A 12 -45.03 -25.76 -5.83
CA SER A 12 -43.79 -26.06 -6.57
C SER A 12 -43.42 -24.94 -7.55
N LEU A 13 -44.39 -24.39 -8.27
CA LEU A 13 -44.20 -23.28 -9.18
C LEU A 13 -43.74 -22.01 -8.43
N PHE A 14 -44.37 -21.71 -7.31
CA PHE A 14 -44.00 -20.57 -6.46
C PHE A 14 -42.58 -20.68 -5.93
N LEU A 15 -42.21 -21.85 -5.41
CA LEU A 15 -40.82 -22.13 -4.95
C LEU A 15 -39.81 -22.02 -6.07
N SER A 16 -40.12 -22.53 -7.26
CA SER A 16 -39.24 -22.44 -8.43
C SER A 16 -39.01 -20.98 -8.86
N LEU A 17 -40.08 -20.17 -8.91
CA LEU A 17 -39.96 -18.75 -9.22
C LEU A 17 -39.13 -17.98 -8.18
N LYS A 18 -39.31 -18.29 -6.89
CA LYS A 18 -38.54 -17.70 -5.80
C LYS A 18 -37.05 -18.03 -5.93
N LEU A 19 -36.71 -19.27 -6.24
CA LEU A 19 -35.32 -19.71 -6.45
C LEU A 19 -34.69 -19.02 -7.65
N ILE A 20 -35.40 -18.89 -8.77
CA ILE A 20 -34.90 -18.18 -9.98
C ILE A 20 -34.63 -16.71 -9.66
N TYR A 21 -35.54 -16.07 -8.92
CA TYR A 21 -35.38 -14.67 -8.50
C TYR A 21 -34.14 -14.49 -7.63
N GLN A 22 -33.95 -15.33 -6.61
CA GLN A 22 -32.76 -15.28 -5.75
C GLN A 22 -31.47 -15.51 -6.52
N ARG A 23 -31.43 -16.47 -7.47
CA ARG A 23 -30.24 -16.70 -8.33
C ARG A 23 -29.87 -15.48 -9.16
N LYS A 24 -30.87 -14.81 -9.78
CA LYS A 24 -30.63 -13.59 -10.57
C LYS A 24 -30.04 -12.47 -9.73
N LEU A 25 -30.47 -12.35 -8.48
CA LEU A 25 -30.01 -11.33 -7.56
C LEU A 25 -28.56 -11.56 -7.13
N VAL A 26 -28.20 -12.80 -6.76
CA VAL A 26 -26.82 -13.18 -6.44
C VAL A 26 -25.90 -12.93 -7.65
N GLN A 27 -26.35 -13.25 -8.87
CA GLN A 27 -25.59 -12.96 -10.08
C GLN A 27 -25.39 -11.45 -10.33
N LYS A 28 -26.39 -10.61 -9.98
CA LYS A 28 -26.25 -9.15 -10.08
C LYS A 28 -25.20 -8.63 -9.11
N VAL A 29 -25.20 -9.10 -7.86
CA VAL A 29 -24.17 -8.75 -6.85
C VAL A 29 -22.79 -9.22 -7.31
N LYS A 30 -22.69 -10.47 -7.80
CA LYS A 30 -21.40 -10.98 -8.33
C LYS A 30 -20.84 -10.10 -9.44
N LYS A 31 -21.65 -9.73 -10.43
CA LYS A 31 -21.21 -8.84 -11.53
C LYS A 31 -20.73 -7.47 -11.05
N GLN A 32 -21.37 -6.92 -10.00
CA GLN A 32 -20.93 -5.65 -9.41
C GLN A 32 -19.58 -5.80 -8.69
N ILE A 33 -19.37 -6.93 -8.00
CA ILE A 33 -18.08 -7.23 -7.35
C ILE A 33 -16.99 -7.40 -8.41
N ASP A 34 -17.24 -8.20 -9.46
CA ASP A 34 -16.29 -8.41 -10.56
C ASP A 34 -15.92 -7.07 -11.22
N PHE A 35 -16.88 -6.18 -11.42
CA PHE A 35 -16.66 -4.83 -11.97
C PHE A 35 -15.83 -3.93 -11.05
N LEU A 36 -16.02 -4.03 -9.72
CA LEU A 36 -15.28 -3.25 -8.72
C LEU A 36 -13.82 -3.70 -8.60
N ILE A 37 -13.57 -5.00 -8.78
CA ILE A 37 -12.22 -5.58 -8.76
C ILE A 37 -11.44 -5.13 -10.01
N ASP A 38 -12.11 -5.09 -11.16
CA ASP A 38 -11.46 -4.82 -12.46
C ASP A 38 -11.15 -3.33 -12.69
N ARG A 39 -11.77 -2.41 -11.97
CA ARG A 39 -11.69 -0.97 -12.24
C ARG A 39 -11.28 -0.07 -11.07
N ASP A 40 -10.95 -0.62 -9.92
CA ASP A 40 -10.63 0.16 -8.70
C ASP A 40 -11.53 1.41 -8.48
N THR A 41 -12.81 1.28 -8.84
CA THR A 41 -13.76 2.38 -8.75
C THR A 41 -14.27 2.55 -7.32
N GLN A 42 -14.44 3.81 -6.89
CA GLN A 42 -14.99 4.15 -5.56
C GLN A 42 -16.49 3.83 -5.41
N THR A 43 -17.08 3.09 -6.35
CA THR A 43 -18.49 2.78 -6.38
C THR A 43 -18.84 1.76 -5.31
N GLU A 44 -19.96 1.96 -4.61
CA GLU A 44 -20.51 1.00 -3.65
C GLU A 44 -21.44 0.02 -4.35
N ILE A 45 -21.56 -1.20 -3.78
CA ILE A 45 -22.52 -2.20 -4.24
C ILE A 45 -23.92 -1.71 -3.85
N MET A 46 -24.74 -1.38 -4.85
CA MET A 46 -26.14 -1.01 -4.65
C MET A 46 -27.06 -2.20 -4.92
N VAL A 47 -27.83 -2.57 -3.91
CA VAL A 47 -28.87 -3.59 -4.02
C VAL A 47 -30.22 -2.91 -3.80
N GLU A 48 -31.04 -2.86 -4.87
CA GLU A 48 -32.41 -2.37 -4.77
C GLU A 48 -33.29 -3.38 -4.02
N LYS A 49 -34.22 -2.88 -3.21
CA LYS A 49 -35.24 -3.57 -2.39
C LYS A 49 -35.27 -5.11 -2.51
N THR A 50 -34.61 -5.79 -1.58
CA THR A 50 -34.42 -7.24 -1.58
C THR A 50 -34.51 -7.79 -0.16
N ASP A 51 -34.59 -9.13 -0.03
CA ASP A 51 -34.53 -9.86 1.25
C ASP A 51 -33.38 -9.33 2.13
N GLY A 52 -33.65 -9.08 3.41
CA GLY A 52 -32.74 -8.49 4.37
C GLY A 52 -31.35 -9.15 4.39
N THR A 53 -31.26 -10.46 4.17
CA THR A 53 -30.02 -11.23 4.15
C THR A 53 -29.04 -10.79 3.04
N ILE A 54 -29.54 -10.43 1.86
CA ILE A 54 -28.69 -9.99 0.75
C ILE A 54 -28.26 -8.53 0.96
N LEU A 55 -29.11 -7.73 1.58
CA LEU A 55 -28.79 -6.36 1.98
C LEU A 55 -27.67 -6.34 3.03
N ASP A 56 -27.73 -7.22 4.02
CA ASP A 56 -26.70 -7.39 5.05
C ASP A 56 -25.38 -7.88 4.45
N LEU A 57 -25.45 -8.80 3.48
CA LEU A 57 -24.26 -9.26 2.76
C LEU A 57 -23.60 -8.11 1.96
N ALA A 58 -24.40 -7.34 1.20
CA ALA A 58 -23.89 -6.20 0.45
C ALA A 58 -23.27 -5.14 1.37
N ALA A 59 -23.89 -4.85 2.52
CA ALA A 59 -23.36 -3.95 3.53
C ALA A 59 -22.02 -4.45 4.09
N SER A 60 -21.91 -5.75 4.38
CA SER A 60 -20.67 -6.36 4.86
C SER A 60 -19.54 -6.29 3.83
N ILE A 61 -19.85 -6.52 2.56
CA ILE A 61 -18.89 -6.40 1.46
C ILE A 61 -18.46 -4.93 1.29
N ASN A 62 -19.39 -3.98 1.31
CA ASN A 62 -19.06 -2.56 1.23
C ASN A 62 -18.18 -2.11 2.40
N HIS A 63 -18.42 -2.61 3.60
CA HIS A 63 -17.57 -2.37 4.77
C HIS A 63 -16.15 -2.92 4.55
N LEU A 64 -16.05 -4.14 4.03
CA LEU A 64 -14.76 -4.78 3.72
C LEU A 64 -13.99 -3.98 2.65
N LEU A 65 -14.65 -3.57 1.58
CA LEU A 65 -14.06 -2.76 0.52
C LEU A 65 -13.57 -1.41 1.05
N LYS A 66 -14.37 -0.75 1.90
CA LYS A 66 -13.97 0.50 2.55
C LYS A 66 -12.72 0.33 3.42
N LYS A 67 -12.67 -0.76 4.21
CA LYS A 67 -11.50 -1.08 5.03
C LYS A 67 -10.27 -1.37 4.17
N TYR A 68 -10.43 -2.12 3.09
CA TYR A 68 -9.34 -2.42 2.16
C TYR A 68 -8.77 -1.15 1.54
N ARG A 69 -9.63 -0.24 1.08
CA ARG A 69 -9.21 1.06 0.52
C ARG A 69 -8.51 1.95 1.56
N SER A 70 -9.03 2.00 2.79
CA SER A 70 -8.38 2.78 3.84
C SER A 70 -7.00 2.24 4.18
N MET A 71 -6.81 0.92 4.16
CA MET A 71 -5.49 0.30 4.35
C MET A 71 -4.53 0.64 3.20
N GLY A 72 -5.00 0.62 1.95
CA GLY A 72 -4.21 1.03 0.79
C GLY A 72 -3.73 2.49 0.90
N GLN A 73 -4.63 3.40 1.26
CA GLN A 73 -4.29 4.81 1.49
C GLN A 73 -3.30 5.01 2.65
N GLU A 74 -3.42 4.21 3.71
CA GLU A 74 -2.50 4.28 4.86
C GLU A 74 -1.10 3.79 4.47
N ILE A 75 -1.00 2.72 3.67
CA ILE A 75 0.26 2.23 3.11
C ILE A 75 0.90 3.30 2.22
N GLU A 76 0.17 3.88 1.29
CA GLU A 76 0.66 4.93 0.39
C GLU A 76 1.14 6.17 1.17
N ARG A 77 0.40 6.56 2.20
CA ARG A 77 0.79 7.66 3.08
C ARG A 77 2.06 7.34 3.87
N SER A 78 2.16 6.13 4.42
CA SER A 78 3.34 5.67 5.15
C SER A 78 4.58 5.66 4.25
N ASP A 79 4.43 5.19 3.02
CA ASP A 79 5.50 5.17 2.03
C ASP A 79 5.97 6.60 1.66
N THR A 80 5.04 7.52 1.44
CA THR A 80 5.37 8.93 1.18
C THR A 80 6.11 9.56 2.34
N LEU A 81 5.64 9.34 3.58
CA LEU A 81 6.31 9.84 4.78
C LEU A 81 7.71 9.25 4.94
N PHE A 82 7.88 7.97 4.66
CA PHE A 82 9.19 7.32 4.70
C PHE A 82 10.17 7.96 3.71
N ARG A 83 9.76 8.20 2.47
CA ARG A 83 10.57 8.88 1.43
C ARG A 83 10.99 10.28 1.83
N ASP A 84 10.02 11.07 2.30
CA ASP A 84 10.28 12.45 2.72
C ASP A 84 11.26 12.47 3.90
N THR A 85 11.09 11.56 4.85
CA THR A 85 11.99 11.41 6.00
C THR A 85 13.41 11.04 5.56
N ILE A 86 13.56 10.05 4.68
CA ILE A 86 14.87 9.63 4.15
C ILE A 86 15.54 10.75 3.37
N THR A 87 14.79 11.50 2.57
CA THR A 87 15.30 12.64 1.81
C THR A 87 15.80 13.74 2.73
N SER A 88 15.02 14.10 3.75
CA SER A 88 15.40 15.10 4.74
C SER A 88 16.65 14.68 5.53
N LEU A 89 16.65 13.45 6.05
CA LEU A 89 17.79 12.87 6.77
C LEU A 89 19.06 12.86 5.91
N SER A 90 18.94 12.58 4.61
CA SER A 90 20.05 12.61 3.67
C SER A 90 20.74 13.97 3.64
N HIS A 91 19.93 15.02 3.52
CA HIS A 91 20.42 16.39 3.49
C HIS A 91 21.05 16.79 4.83
N ASP A 92 20.36 16.48 5.93
CA ASP A 92 20.75 16.89 7.28
C ASP A 92 21.99 16.15 7.79
N LEU A 93 22.27 14.94 7.29
CA LEU A 93 23.48 14.19 7.60
C LEU A 93 24.65 14.55 6.68
N ARG A 94 24.40 14.90 5.44
CA ARG A 94 25.47 15.27 4.48
C ARG A 94 26.23 16.50 4.94
N THR A 95 25.55 17.51 5.46
CA THR A 95 26.14 18.78 5.90
C THR A 95 27.16 18.61 7.04
N PRO A 96 26.82 17.98 8.19
CA PRO A 96 27.77 17.79 9.28
C PRO A 96 28.94 16.87 8.88
N LEU A 97 28.69 15.85 8.05
CA LEU A 97 29.77 14.98 7.55
C LEU A 97 30.73 15.71 6.61
N ALA A 98 30.24 16.56 5.73
CA ALA A 98 31.08 17.40 4.87
C ALA A 98 31.92 18.36 5.70
N THR A 99 31.31 18.98 6.72
CA THR A 99 32.02 19.87 7.65
C THR A 99 33.10 19.13 8.43
N ALA A 100 32.80 17.97 9.00
CA ALA A 100 33.76 17.15 9.74
C ALA A 100 34.91 16.69 8.84
N ASN A 101 34.62 16.26 7.60
CA ASN A 101 35.66 15.89 6.64
C ASN A 101 36.54 17.08 6.27
N GLY A 102 35.97 18.28 6.11
CA GLY A 102 36.73 19.50 5.84
C GLY A 102 37.71 19.84 6.98
N TYR A 103 37.28 19.72 8.24
CA TYR A 103 38.18 19.92 9.39
C TYR A 103 39.29 18.87 9.47
N ILE A 104 39.01 17.62 9.16
CA ILE A 104 40.04 16.58 9.09
C ILE A 104 41.06 16.89 8.00
N GLN A 105 40.64 17.37 6.83
CA GLN A 105 41.57 17.78 5.76
C GLN A 105 42.44 18.95 6.20
N LEU A 106 41.83 19.98 6.82
CA LEU A 106 42.60 21.12 7.35
C LEU A 106 43.60 20.70 8.44
N LEU A 107 43.26 19.72 9.29
CA LEU A 107 44.19 19.16 10.26
C LEU A 107 45.35 18.44 9.57
N GLN A 108 45.09 17.68 8.52
CA GLN A 108 46.15 16.95 7.78
C GLN A 108 47.11 17.86 7.04
N GLU A 109 46.72 19.10 6.76
CA GLU A 109 47.57 20.14 6.15
C GLU A 109 48.51 20.83 7.18
N GLN A 110 48.33 20.61 8.50
CA GLN A 110 49.16 21.17 9.55
C GLN A 110 50.42 20.28 9.82
N ASP A 111 51.41 20.86 10.48
CA ASP A 111 52.59 20.13 10.96
C ASP A 111 52.19 19.25 12.17
N LEU A 112 51.61 18.09 11.88
CA LEU A 112 51.18 17.10 12.88
C LEU A 112 52.36 16.19 13.26
N THR A 113 52.42 15.79 14.52
CA THR A 113 53.25 14.66 14.95
C THR A 113 52.82 13.38 14.25
N GLY A 114 53.73 12.36 14.19
CA GLY A 114 53.39 11.11 13.53
C GLY A 114 52.10 10.45 14.06
N GLU A 115 51.91 10.47 15.37
CA GLU A 115 50.75 9.92 16.04
C GLU A 115 49.44 10.72 15.74
N GLN A 116 49.53 12.06 15.74
CA GLN A 116 48.40 12.93 15.38
C GLN A 116 47.97 12.75 13.92
N LYS A 117 48.93 12.56 13.02
CA LYS A 117 48.69 12.31 11.61
C LYS A 117 47.98 10.98 11.40
N GLU A 118 48.36 9.94 12.15
CA GLU A 118 47.70 8.64 12.14
C GLU A 118 46.22 8.76 12.60
N TYR A 119 45.96 9.45 13.71
CA TYR A 119 44.59 9.66 14.21
C TYR A 119 43.71 10.46 13.23
N ALA A 120 44.25 11.50 12.62
CA ALA A 120 43.53 12.30 11.62
C ALA A 120 43.21 11.46 10.38
N THR A 121 44.13 10.60 9.95
CA THR A 121 43.92 9.69 8.81
C THR A 121 42.81 8.68 9.13
N ILE A 122 42.88 8.02 10.28
CA ILE A 122 41.83 7.06 10.73
C ILE A 122 40.45 7.74 10.83
N ALA A 123 40.41 8.95 11.39
CA ALA A 123 39.14 9.70 11.50
C ALA A 123 38.57 10.06 10.13
N GLY A 124 39.38 10.49 9.18
CA GLY A 124 38.98 10.77 7.81
C GLY A 124 38.45 9.54 7.06
N GLU A 125 39.12 8.40 7.22
CA GLU A 125 38.67 7.13 6.65
C GLU A 125 37.32 6.71 7.21
N ARG A 126 37.07 6.87 8.53
CA ARG A 126 35.78 6.55 9.17
C ARG A 126 34.66 7.47 8.70
N ILE A 127 34.91 8.75 8.59
CA ILE A 127 33.94 9.72 8.04
C ILE A 127 33.58 9.37 6.60
N SER A 128 34.60 9.03 5.78
CA SER A 128 34.38 8.63 4.39
C SER A 128 33.58 7.32 4.28
N ALA A 129 33.84 6.35 5.14
CA ALA A 129 33.10 5.11 5.19
C ALA A 129 31.61 5.33 5.59
N VAL A 130 31.36 6.19 6.60
CA VAL A 130 29.98 6.54 7.00
C VAL A 130 29.24 7.26 5.85
N LYS A 131 29.91 8.18 5.16
CA LYS A 131 29.34 8.87 3.99
C LYS A 131 28.93 7.87 2.90
N LEU A 132 29.80 6.92 2.57
CA LEU A 132 29.51 5.90 1.57
C LEU A 132 28.30 5.03 1.97
N LEU A 133 28.22 4.58 3.23
CA LEU A 133 27.11 3.80 3.73
C LEU A 133 25.79 4.57 3.68
N LEU A 134 25.81 5.86 4.00
CA LEU A 134 24.64 6.71 3.89
C LEU A 134 24.19 6.90 2.44
N ASP A 135 25.13 7.15 1.52
CA ASP A 135 24.81 7.30 0.10
C ASP A 135 24.18 6.00 -0.46
N GLN A 136 24.69 4.82 -0.07
CA GLN A 136 24.11 3.51 -0.43
C GLN A 136 22.71 3.31 0.17
N LEU A 137 22.50 3.67 1.45
CA LEU A 137 21.18 3.56 2.10
C LEU A 137 20.14 4.44 1.39
N PHE A 138 20.52 5.66 1.02
CA PHE A 138 19.61 6.57 0.33
C PHE A 138 19.30 6.13 -1.10
N GLU A 139 20.28 5.58 -1.81
CA GLU A 139 20.06 5.02 -3.13
C GLU A 139 19.14 3.81 -3.07
N PHE A 140 19.33 2.90 -2.11
CA PHE A 140 18.45 1.76 -1.88
C PHE A 140 17.01 2.20 -1.58
N ALA A 141 16.81 3.13 -0.65
CA ALA A 141 15.49 3.67 -0.31
C ALA A 141 14.79 4.34 -1.51
N ARG A 142 15.54 4.97 -2.43
CA ARG A 142 15.01 5.57 -3.64
C ARG A 142 14.57 4.52 -4.66
N ILE A 143 15.35 3.46 -4.85
CA ILE A 143 15.02 2.37 -5.79
C ILE A 143 13.77 1.63 -5.32
N GLU A 144 13.70 1.26 -4.05
CA GLU A 144 12.53 0.59 -3.47
C GLU A 144 11.26 1.44 -3.62
N ALA A 145 11.40 2.74 -3.47
CA ALA A 145 10.35 3.70 -3.67
C ALA A 145 9.86 3.81 -5.15
N ASP A 146 10.73 3.68 -6.12
CA ASP A 146 10.38 3.72 -7.54
C ASP A 146 9.80 2.38 -8.04
N GLU A 147 10.26 1.24 -7.51
CA GLU A 147 9.70 -0.08 -7.83
C GLU A 147 8.24 -0.20 -7.36
N LEU A 148 7.91 0.34 -6.20
CA LEU A 148 6.52 0.38 -5.70
C LEU A 148 5.61 1.21 -6.62
N LYS A 149 6.09 2.33 -7.17
CA LYS A 149 5.33 3.13 -8.16
C LYS A 149 5.09 2.39 -9.47
N LEU A 150 6.06 1.61 -9.93
CA LEU A 150 5.95 0.82 -11.15
C LEU A 150 4.94 -0.32 -10.97
N ASN A 151 4.92 -0.98 -9.81
CA ASN A 151 3.94 -2.03 -9.50
C ASN A 151 2.51 -1.49 -9.37
N CYS A 152 2.31 -0.30 -8.79
CA CYS A 152 0.98 0.32 -8.73
C CYS A 152 0.48 0.78 -10.11
N ARG A 153 1.36 1.08 -11.06
CA ARG A 153 1.00 1.54 -12.41
C ARG A 153 0.69 0.41 -13.39
N ASN A 154 1.17 -0.81 -13.13
CA ASN A 154 0.93 -2.00 -13.96
C ASN A 154 -0.35 -2.76 -13.57
N THR A 155 -1.13 -2.26 -12.63
CA THR A 155 -2.39 -2.88 -12.17
C THR A 155 -3.64 -2.16 -12.71
N ASP A 156 -3.46 -1.14 -13.57
CA ASP A 156 -4.54 -0.42 -14.27
C ASP A 156 -4.88 -1.03 -15.64
#